data_c589a9abf23562277715396be799b6bb
#
_entry.id   c589a9abf23562277715396be799b6bb
#
_cell.length_a   1.000
_cell.length_b   1.000
_cell.length_c   1.000
_cell.angle_alpha   90.00
_cell.angle_beta   90.00
_cell.angle_gamma   90.00
#
_symmetry.space_group_name_H-M   'P 1'
#
loop_
_entity.id
_entity.type
_entity.pdbx_description
1 polymer ?
#
loop_
_entity_poly.entity_id
_entity_poly.type
_entity_poly.pdbx_seq_one_letter_code
_entity_poly.pdbx_strand_id
1 'polypeptide(L)'
;MVEVKPLKEGGKVGEPEGKLAVLNRVMRIPPRAIELLERAEKEMILFLNVRVDDRTVITADAFVVYHNTARGPAKGGIRFAPNLTLSEVRDLAERMTWKTALTGIPFGGGKSGIAVDPKSLTPYAKREIMREFVHLIRSELVTGSYIPAPDLGTGPREMAVIYGELHIPECVTGKPVAVGGVPGRREATGRGVATAARLAAQRMLGKEISECTVAIQGFGNVGSWTARFLSSMGAKVVAISDSKGGAFDGDGLDV
;
A
#
# COMPACT_ATOMS: atom_id res chain seq x y z
N MET A 1 -22.67 -5.61 -29.24
CA MET A 1 -21.66 -5.01 -30.14
C MET A 1 -20.90 -3.99 -29.33
N VAL A 2 -19.61 -4.18 -29.15
CA VAL A 2 -18.76 -3.19 -28.47
C VAL A 2 -18.42 -2.13 -29.51
N GLU A 3 -18.85 -0.90 -29.29
CA GLU A 3 -18.52 0.22 -30.16
C GLU A 3 -17.02 0.56 -29.99
N VAL A 4 -16.20 0.14 -30.94
CA VAL A 4 -14.79 0.52 -30.97
C VAL A 4 -14.73 1.95 -31.51
N LYS A 5 -14.60 2.92 -30.57
CA LYS A 5 -14.33 4.30 -30.99
C LYS A 5 -12.93 4.37 -31.59
N PRO A 6 -12.79 4.89 -32.81
CA PRO A 6 -11.49 5.12 -33.40
C PRO A 6 -10.69 6.07 -32.53
N LEU A 7 -9.40 5.79 -32.34
CA LEU A 7 -8.47 6.70 -31.71
C LEU A 7 -8.55 8.04 -32.47
N LYS A 8 -8.91 9.10 -31.76
CA LYS A 8 -8.91 10.45 -32.36
C LYS A 8 -7.47 10.80 -32.73
N GLU A 9 -7.16 10.72 -33.98
CA GLU A 9 -5.95 11.36 -34.54
C GLU A 9 -6.07 12.87 -34.27
N GLY A 10 -5.12 13.42 -33.50
CA GLY A 10 -4.98 14.86 -33.33
C GLY A 10 -5.83 15.56 -32.26
N GLY A 11 -6.43 14.83 -31.31
CA GLY A 11 -6.95 15.49 -30.11
C GLY A 11 -5.80 16.12 -29.32
N LYS A 12 -5.85 17.43 -29.04
CA LYS A 12 -4.93 18.07 -28.10
C LYS A 12 -5.08 17.31 -26.77
N VAL A 13 -4.07 16.53 -26.44
CA VAL A 13 -3.94 16.00 -25.08
C VAL A 13 -3.83 17.24 -24.20
N GLY A 14 -4.75 17.43 -23.25
CA GLY A 14 -4.70 18.53 -22.30
C GLY A 14 -3.34 18.55 -21.60
N GLU A 15 -2.93 19.71 -21.14
CA GLU A 15 -1.73 19.75 -20.31
C GLU A 15 -1.93 18.82 -19.10
N PRO A 16 -0.93 17.98 -18.77
CA PRO A 16 -1.06 17.04 -17.65
C PRO A 16 -1.27 17.81 -16.35
N GLU A 17 -2.14 17.30 -15.51
CA GLU A 17 -2.43 17.88 -14.19
C GLU A 17 -1.63 17.18 -13.07
N GLY A 18 -1.53 17.84 -11.93
CA GLY A 18 -0.97 17.26 -10.71
C GLY A 18 0.48 16.82 -10.84
N LYS A 19 0.77 15.57 -10.47
CA LYS A 19 2.12 15.00 -10.42
C LYS A 19 2.75 14.88 -11.81
N LEU A 20 1.94 14.54 -12.82
CA LEU A 20 2.41 14.41 -14.20
C LEU A 20 2.80 15.78 -14.81
N ALA A 21 2.13 16.86 -14.40
CA ALA A 21 2.53 18.21 -14.79
C ALA A 21 3.95 18.55 -14.29
N VAL A 22 4.26 18.18 -13.03
CA VAL A 22 5.60 18.38 -12.48
C VAL A 22 6.64 17.55 -13.23
N LEU A 23 6.36 16.29 -13.49
CA LEU A 23 7.25 15.41 -14.25
C LEU A 23 7.46 15.91 -15.68
N ASN A 24 6.41 16.38 -16.35
CA ASN A 24 6.50 16.86 -17.72
C ASN A 24 7.35 18.14 -17.87
N ARG A 25 7.52 18.93 -16.78
CA ARG A 25 8.45 20.07 -16.75
C ARG A 25 9.92 19.64 -16.71
N VAL A 26 10.20 18.49 -16.09
CA VAL A 26 11.58 17.98 -15.92
C VAL A 26 11.99 17.11 -17.09
N MET A 27 11.05 16.32 -17.61
CA MET A 27 11.27 15.40 -18.71
C MET A 27 10.05 15.46 -19.66
N ARG A 28 10.28 15.54 -20.96
CA ARG A 28 9.18 15.52 -21.93
C ARG A 28 8.56 14.12 -21.96
N ILE A 29 7.37 14.00 -21.36
CA ILE A 29 6.62 12.75 -21.37
C ILE A 29 5.81 12.68 -22.69
N PRO A 30 5.90 11.59 -23.45
CA PRO A 30 5.06 11.44 -24.64
C PRO A 30 3.57 11.55 -24.29
N PRO A 31 2.74 12.27 -25.07
CA PRO A 31 1.32 12.48 -24.78
C PRO A 31 0.54 11.17 -24.50
N ARG A 32 0.84 10.11 -25.25
CA ARG A 32 0.23 8.80 -25.02
C ARG A 32 0.60 8.19 -23.66
N ALA A 33 1.81 8.43 -23.16
CA ALA A 33 2.21 7.96 -21.83
C ALA A 33 1.48 8.74 -20.73
N ILE A 34 1.25 10.03 -20.93
CA ILE A 34 0.43 10.84 -20.01
C ILE A 34 -0.98 10.26 -19.93
N GLU A 35 -1.63 10.06 -21.07
CA GLU A 35 -2.99 9.49 -21.13
C GLU A 35 -3.11 8.13 -20.42
N LEU A 36 -2.11 7.25 -20.59
CA LEU A 36 -2.06 5.94 -19.95
C LEU A 36 -1.79 6.01 -18.42
N LEU A 37 -1.16 7.07 -17.95
CA LEU A 37 -0.81 7.26 -16.53
C LEU A 37 -1.85 8.08 -15.76
N GLU A 38 -2.76 8.77 -16.45
CA GLU A 38 -3.85 9.53 -15.84
C GLU A 38 -5.07 8.68 -15.47
N ARG A 39 -5.17 7.47 -16.00
CA ARG A 39 -6.35 6.61 -15.81
C ARG A 39 -5.97 5.23 -15.30
N ALA A 40 -6.80 4.72 -14.42
CA ALA A 40 -6.74 3.31 -14.05
C ALA A 40 -7.18 2.42 -15.23
N GLU A 41 -6.47 1.32 -15.45
CA GLU A 41 -6.78 0.35 -16.50
C GLU A 41 -8.06 -0.45 -16.21
N LYS A 42 -8.30 -0.75 -14.90
CA LYS A 42 -9.47 -1.52 -14.45
C LYS A 42 -9.88 -1.11 -13.05
N GLU A 43 -11.19 -1.01 -12.85
CA GLU A 43 -11.78 -0.74 -11.55
C GLU A 43 -12.93 -1.72 -11.31
N MET A 44 -13.01 -2.21 -10.08
CA MET A 44 -14.08 -3.09 -9.63
C MET A 44 -14.69 -2.49 -8.37
N ILE A 45 -16.01 -2.41 -8.34
CA ILE A 45 -16.81 -2.08 -7.16
C ILE A 45 -17.55 -3.34 -6.77
N LEU A 46 -17.37 -3.79 -5.55
CA LEU A 46 -17.90 -5.04 -5.03
C LEU A 46 -18.74 -4.76 -3.80
N PHE A 47 -19.79 -5.51 -3.64
CA PHE A 47 -20.67 -5.49 -2.48
C PHE A 47 -20.43 -6.73 -1.64
N LEU A 48 -19.89 -6.54 -0.44
CA LEU A 48 -19.74 -7.62 0.52
C LEU A 48 -21.01 -7.70 1.38
N ASN A 49 -21.47 -8.94 1.58
CA ASN A 49 -22.59 -9.26 2.44
C ASN A 49 -22.24 -10.49 3.27
N VAL A 50 -21.70 -10.26 4.46
CA VAL A 50 -21.02 -11.28 5.27
C VAL A 50 -21.84 -11.57 6.52
N ARG A 51 -22.35 -12.78 6.62
CA ARG A 51 -22.97 -13.27 7.85
C ARG A 51 -21.90 -13.69 8.85
N VAL A 52 -21.83 -13.00 9.98
CA VAL A 52 -20.84 -13.25 11.04
C VAL A 52 -21.39 -14.21 12.09
N ASP A 53 -22.67 -14.08 12.41
CA ASP A 53 -23.41 -14.96 13.30
C ASP A 53 -24.90 -14.99 12.93
N ASP A 54 -25.74 -15.63 13.74
CA ASP A 54 -27.18 -15.79 13.45
C ASP A 54 -27.96 -14.47 13.43
N ARG A 55 -27.41 -13.40 13.99
CA ARG A 55 -28.07 -12.10 14.13
C ARG A 55 -27.31 -10.96 13.44
N THR A 56 -26.07 -11.19 13.04
CA THR A 56 -25.17 -10.12 12.55
C THR A 56 -24.77 -10.37 11.11
N VAL A 57 -25.14 -9.45 10.25
CA VAL A 57 -24.68 -9.36 8.86
C VAL A 57 -23.91 -8.06 8.70
N ILE A 58 -22.69 -8.15 8.17
CA ILE A 58 -21.87 -6.99 7.83
C ILE A 58 -21.98 -6.76 6.33
N THR A 59 -22.42 -5.57 5.95
CA THR A 59 -22.41 -5.10 4.55
C THR A 59 -21.35 -4.05 4.37
N ALA A 60 -20.60 -4.12 3.27
CA ALA A 60 -19.56 -3.16 2.99
C ALA A 60 -19.27 -3.05 1.50
N ASP A 61 -18.93 -1.85 1.06
CA ASP A 61 -18.35 -1.64 -0.25
C ASP A 61 -16.87 -2.07 -0.26
N ALA A 62 -16.47 -2.71 -1.34
CA ALA A 62 -15.06 -2.99 -1.57
C ALA A 62 -14.66 -2.55 -2.99
N PHE A 63 -13.41 -2.15 -3.11
CA PHE A 63 -12.87 -1.61 -4.34
C PHE A 63 -11.58 -2.33 -4.70
N VAL A 64 -11.39 -2.61 -5.99
CA VAL A 64 -10.12 -3.10 -6.53
C VAL A 64 -9.77 -2.25 -7.74
N VAL A 65 -8.60 -1.65 -7.74
CA VAL A 65 -8.13 -0.77 -8.80
C VAL A 65 -6.79 -1.27 -9.32
N TYR A 66 -6.72 -1.46 -10.63
CA TYR A 66 -5.50 -1.67 -11.40
C TYR A 66 -5.17 -0.34 -12.07
N HIS A 67 -4.14 0.34 -11.58
CA HIS A 67 -3.79 1.63 -12.14
C HIS A 67 -2.98 1.46 -13.42
N ASN A 68 -1.89 0.70 -13.37
CA ASN A 68 -1.08 0.45 -14.55
C ASN A 68 -0.34 -0.88 -14.41
N THR A 69 -0.45 -1.75 -15.43
CA THR A 69 0.13 -3.09 -15.44
C THR A 69 1.26 -3.27 -16.44
N ALA A 70 1.74 -2.19 -17.07
CA ALA A 70 2.81 -2.25 -18.08
C ALA A 70 4.11 -2.91 -17.57
N ARG A 71 4.38 -2.88 -16.26
CA ARG A 71 5.55 -3.49 -15.62
C ARG A 71 5.30 -4.87 -15.03
N GLY A 72 4.09 -5.39 -15.09
CA GLY A 72 3.68 -6.68 -14.53
C GLY A 72 2.37 -6.61 -13.75
N PRO A 73 1.99 -7.69 -13.06
CA PRO A 73 0.74 -7.80 -12.33
C PRO A 73 0.47 -6.60 -11.40
N ALA A 74 -0.80 -6.21 -11.28
CA ALA A 74 -1.21 -5.16 -10.36
C ALA A 74 -0.88 -5.56 -8.92
N LYS A 75 -0.10 -4.74 -8.20
CA LYS A 75 0.40 -5.03 -6.86
C LYS A 75 0.02 -3.94 -5.88
N GLY A 76 -0.65 -4.31 -4.79
CA GLY A 76 -0.97 -3.34 -3.74
C GLY A 76 -1.62 -3.95 -2.52
N GLY A 77 -1.72 -3.15 -1.43
CA GLY A 77 -2.28 -3.60 -0.16
C GLY A 77 -3.81 -3.53 -0.13
N ILE A 78 -4.42 -4.35 0.73
CA ILE A 78 -5.84 -4.29 1.06
C ILE A 78 -6.01 -3.37 2.27
N ARG A 79 -6.72 -2.24 2.10
CA ARG A 79 -6.99 -1.28 3.19
C ARG A 79 -8.35 -1.54 3.80
N PHE A 80 -8.43 -1.52 5.13
CA PHE A 80 -9.70 -1.40 5.86
C PHE A 80 -9.79 0.01 6.45
N ALA A 81 -10.82 0.75 6.05
CA ALA A 81 -11.10 2.08 6.60
C ALA A 81 -12.60 2.38 6.50
N PRO A 82 -13.23 3.02 7.51
CA PRO A 82 -14.69 3.15 7.60
C PRO A 82 -15.33 3.96 6.46
N ASN A 83 -14.63 4.96 5.92
CA ASN A 83 -15.14 5.87 4.90
C ASN A 83 -14.33 5.77 3.59
N LEU A 84 -13.81 4.59 3.29
CA LEU A 84 -13.00 4.38 2.11
C LEU A 84 -13.82 4.59 0.84
N THR A 85 -13.27 5.33 -0.11
CA THR A 85 -13.92 5.61 -1.40
C THR A 85 -13.11 5.04 -2.56
N LEU A 86 -13.76 4.84 -3.71
CA LEU A 86 -13.10 4.43 -4.95
C LEU A 86 -12.01 5.44 -5.36
N SER A 87 -12.27 6.75 -5.19
CA SER A 87 -11.29 7.80 -5.50
C SER A 87 -10.01 7.65 -4.68
N GLU A 88 -10.13 7.40 -3.38
CA GLU A 88 -8.97 7.16 -2.51
C GLU A 88 -8.20 5.91 -2.93
N VAL A 89 -8.90 4.84 -3.32
CA VAL A 89 -8.26 3.61 -3.79
C VAL A 89 -7.54 3.83 -5.13
N ARG A 90 -8.08 4.68 -6.04
CA ARG A 90 -7.37 5.09 -7.28
C ARG A 90 -6.05 5.79 -6.97
N ASP A 91 -6.08 6.79 -6.10
CA ASP A 91 -4.88 7.54 -5.70
C ASP A 91 -3.80 6.63 -5.11
N LEU A 92 -4.24 5.67 -4.31
CA LEU A 92 -3.32 4.69 -3.71
C LEU A 92 -2.78 3.69 -4.75
N ALA A 93 -3.57 3.29 -5.73
CA ALA A 93 -3.14 2.43 -6.83
C ALA A 93 -2.13 3.14 -7.74
N GLU A 94 -2.35 4.43 -8.04
CA GLU A 94 -1.39 5.28 -8.74
C GLU A 94 -0.05 5.33 -8.01
N ARG A 95 -0.08 5.61 -6.69
CA ARG A 95 1.13 5.62 -5.86
C ARG A 95 1.88 4.27 -5.90
N MET A 96 1.15 3.16 -6.00
CA MET A 96 1.78 1.84 -6.15
C MET A 96 2.48 1.69 -7.49
N THR A 97 1.94 2.21 -8.60
CA THR A 97 2.62 2.24 -9.91
C THR A 97 3.98 2.94 -9.81
N TRP A 98 4.02 4.12 -9.22
CA TRP A 98 5.25 4.87 -9.03
C TRP A 98 6.23 4.17 -8.09
N LYS A 99 5.72 3.59 -7.01
CA LYS A 99 6.54 2.88 -6.03
C LYS A 99 7.22 1.64 -6.62
N THR A 100 6.50 0.82 -7.35
CA THR A 100 7.05 -0.38 -7.99
C THR A 100 8.04 -0.04 -9.10
N ALA A 101 7.75 1.02 -9.87
CA ALA A 101 8.65 1.52 -10.90
C ALA A 101 9.96 2.06 -10.30
N LEU A 102 9.87 2.87 -9.24
CA LEU A 102 11.02 3.46 -8.56
C LEU A 102 11.97 2.40 -7.98
N THR A 103 11.41 1.31 -7.45
CA THR A 103 12.19 0.21 -6.87
C THR A 103 12.65 -0.82 -7.90
N GLY A 104 12.26 -0.67 -9.16
CA GLY A 104 12.67 -1.55 -10.26
C GLY A 104 12.09 -2.97 -10.21
N ILE A 105 11.07 -3.22 -9.37
CA ILE A 105 10.46 -4.56 -9.28
C ILE A 105 9.46 -4.81 -10.43
N PRO A 106 9.31 -6.07 -10.90
CA PRO A 106 8.48 -6.41 -12.05
C PRO A 106 6.98 -6.50 -11.70
N PHE A 107 6.43 -5.42 -11.17
CA PHE A 107 5.02 -5.29 -10.80
C PHE A 107 4.45 -3.96 -11.28
N GLY A 108 3.19 -4.00 -11.62
CA GLY A 108 2.37 -2.82 -11.84
C GLY A 108 1.85 -2.21 -10.53
N GLY A 109 1.01 -1.20 -10.66
CA GLY A 109 0.32 -0.57 -9.54
C GLY A 109 -1.11 -1.06 -9.40
N GLY A 110 -1.45 -1.53 -8.23
CA GLY A 110 -2.81 -1.87 -7.86
C GLY A 110 -3.11 -1.53 -6.41
N LYS A 111 -4.36 -1.50 -6.07
CA LYS A 111 -4.84 -1.26 -4.72
C LYS A 111 -6.21 -1.88 -4.54
N SER A 112 -6.48 -2.35 -3.34
CA SER A 112 -7.84 -2.68 -2.94
C SER A 112 -8.15 -2.15 -1.54
N GLY A 113 -9.42 -2.12 -1.23
CA GLY A 113 -9.86 -1.75 0.09
C GLY A 113 -11.31 -2.08 0.34
N ILE A 114 -11.67 -2.15 1.61
CA ILE A 114 -12.99 -2.48 2.10
C ILE A 114 -13.42 -1.40 3.08
N ALA A 115 -14.60 -0.84 2.87
CA ALA A 115 -15.15 0.26 3.66
C ALA A 115 -15.71 -0.26 5.01
N VAL A 116 -14.81 -0.64 5.92
CA VAL A 116 -15.15 -1.12 7.28
C VAL A 116 -14.20 -0.52 8.31
N ASP A 117 -14.71 -0.29 9.53
CA ASP A 117 -13.83 0.09 10.64
C ASP A 117 -13.13 -1.15 11.22
N PRO A 118 -11.80 -1.29 11.03
CA PRO A 118 -11.08 -2.45 11.51
C PRO A 118 -11.05 -2.58 13.04
N LYS A 119 -11.34 -1.50 13.78
CA LYS A 119 -11.36 -1.51 15.25
C LYS A 119 -12.66 -2.08 15.81
N SER A 120 -13.76 -1.98 15.08
CA SER A 120 -15.06 -2.53 15.47
C SER A 120 -15.21 -4.03 15.18
N LEU A 121 -14.28 -4.61 14.40
CA LEU A 121 -14.37 -5.98 13.95
C LEU A 121 -13.63 -6.96 14.87
N THR A 122 -14.29 -8.06 15.21
CA THR A 122 -13.62 -9.20 15.82
C THR A 122 -12.66 -9.88 14.84
N PRO A 123 -11.65 -10.64 15.31
CA PRO A 123 -10.78 -11.43 14.43
C PRO A 123 -11.56 -12.41 13.53
N TYR A 124 -12.66 -12.95 14.03
CA TYR A 124 -13.55 -13.81 13.26
C TYR A 124 -14.23 -13.05 12.12
N ALA A 125 -14.84 -11.90 12.43
CA ALA A 125 -15.49 -11.06 11.43
C ALA A 125 -14.52 -10.61 10.32
N LYS A 126 -13.29 -10.23 10.67
CA LYS A 126 -12.24 -9.92 9.68
C LYS A 126 -11.92 -11.10 8.78
N ARG A 127 -11.87 -12.31 9.33
CA ARG A 127 -11.64 -13.53 8.55
C ARG A 127 -12.77 -13.76 7.55
N GLU A 128 -14.02 -13.67 7.97
CA GLU A 128 -15.15 -13.91 7.08
C GLU A 128 -15.27 -12.82 6.00
N ILE A 129 -15.03 -11.56 6.33
CA ILE A 129 -14.92 -10.48 5.35
C ILE A 129 -13.84 -10.77 4.30
N MET A 130 -12.66 -11.23 4.75
CA MET A 130 -11.58 -11.59 3.83
C MET A 130 -11.93 -12.80 2.95
N ARG A 131 -12.62 -13.79 3.47
CA ARG A 131 -13.08 -14.95 2.69
C ARG A 131 -14.05 -14.54 1.59
N GLU A 132 -15.04 -13.71 1.93
CA GLU A 132 -15.99 -13.17 0.96
C GLU A 132 -15.27 -12.33 -0.11
N PHE A 133 -14.35 -11.47 0.31
CA PHE A 133 -13.56 -10.68 -0.64
C PHE A 133 -12.74 -11.58 -1.59
N VAL A 134 -12.09 -12.63 -1.07
CA VAL A 134 -11.36 -13.62 -1.89
C VAL A 134 -12.31 -14.33 -2.86
N HIS A 135 -13.51 -14.68 -2.43
CA HIS A 135 -14.51 -15.31 -3.29
C HIS A 135 -14.87 -14.42 -4.48
N LEU A 136 -15.14 -13.13 -4.22
CA LEU A 136 -15.53 -12.16 -5.24
C LEU A 136 -14.43 -11.84 -6.26
N ILE A 137 -13.15 -11.89 -5.86
CA ILE A 137 -12.01 -11.60 -6.76
C ILE A 137 -11.14 -12.83 -7.04
N ARG A 138 -11.73 -14.03 -6.94
CA ARG A 138 -11.00 -15.28 -7.06
C ARG A 138 -10.23 -15.40 -8.38
N SER A 139 -10.82 -14.97 -9.49
CA SER A 139 -10.21 -15.01 -10.82
C SER A 139 -8.93 -14.18 -10.87
N GLU A 140 -8.94 -12.99 -10.31
CA GLU A 140 -7.81 -12.07 -10.25
C GLU A 140 -6.64 -12.63 -9.45
N LEU A 141 -6.96 -13.31 -8.34
CA LEU A 141 -5.97 -13.91 -7.46
C LEU A 141 -5.37 -15.20 -8.05
N VAL A 142 -6.19 -16.05 -8.64
CA VAL A 142 -5.75 -17.33 -9.25
C VAL A 142 -4.89 -17.10 -10.49
N THR A 143 -5.25 -16.13 -11.32
CA THR A 143 -4.47 -15.76 -12.50
C THR A 143 -3.21 -14.95 -12.17
N GLY A 144 -3.10 -14.46 -10.93
CA GLY A 144 -2.01 -13.58 -10.52
C GLY A 144 -2.08 -12.19 -11.16
N SER A 145 -3.20 -11.81 -11.78
CA SER A 145 -3.36 -10.46 -12.34
C SER A 145 -3.41 -9.37 -11.28
N TYR A 146 -3.87 -9.73 -10.06
CA TYR A 146 -3.79 -8.90 -8.86
C TYR A 146 -3.10 -9.64 -7.73
N ILE A 147 -2.09 -9.04 -7.12
CA ILE A 147 -1.34 -9.61 -6.00
C ILE A 147 -1.47 -8.69 -4.78
N PRO A 148 -2.35 -9.03 -3.83
CA PRO A 148 -2.55 -8.24 -2.62
C PRO A 148 -1.39 -8.33 -1.63
N ALA A 149 -1.42 -7.41 -0.67
CA ALA A 149 -0.49 -7.32 0.43
C ALA A 149 -1.18 -6.69 1.66
N PRO A 150 -0.57 -6.71 2.86
CA PRO A 150 -1.06 -5.95 4.00
C PRO A 150 -1.03 -4.44 3.77
N ASP A 151 -2.03 -3.74 4.34
CA ASP A 151 -2.09 -2.28 4.42
C ASP A 151 -2.76 -1.86 5.75
N LEU A 152 -3.19 -0.60 5.87
CA LEU A 152 -3.91 -0.11 7.04
C LEU A 152 -5.11 -1.00 7.36
N GLY A 153 -5.25 -1.43 8.59
CA GLY A 153 -6.34 -2.26 9.09
C GLY A 153 -6.23 -3.76 8.76
N THR A 154 -5.26 -4.17 7.93
CA THR A 154 -4.96 -5.58 7.62
C THR A 154 -3.52 -5.94 7.96
N GLY A 155 -3.25 -7.23 8.10
CA GLY A 155 -1.94 -7.72 8.48
C GLY A 155 -1.66 -9.14 7.96
N PRO A 156 -0.62 -9.79 8.49
CA PRO A 156 -0.27 -11.15 8.08
C PRO A 156 -1.39 -12.17 8.25
N ARG A 157 -2.28 -11.98 9.24
CA ARG A 157 -3.42 -12.88 9.48
C ARG A 157 -4.41 -12.87 8.32
N GLU A 158 -4.78 -11.68 7.84
CA GLU A 158 -5.68 -11.52 6.70
C GLU A 158 -5.04 -12.07 5.42
N MET A 159 -3.74 -11.91 5.25
CA MET A 159 -3.01 -12.52 4.11
C MET A 159 -2.96 -14.04 4.20
N ALA A 160 -2.89 -14.59 5.41
CA ALA A 160 -3.00 -16.05 5.61
C ALA A 160 -4.37 -16.60 5.22
N VAL A 161 -5.45 -15.82 5.40
CA VAL A 161 -6.80 -16.21 4.93
C VAL A 161 -6.82 -16.34 3.41
N ILE A 162 -6.25 -15.38 2.67
CA ILE A 162 -6.18 -15.44 1.20
C ILE A 162 -5.44 -16.69 0.75
N TYR A 163 -4.28 -16.97 1.36
CA TYR A 163 -3.52 -18.17 1.06
C TYR A 163 -4.32 -19.46 1.41
N GLY A 164 -4.98 -19.47 2.56
CA GLY A 164 -5.77 -20.62 3.01
C GLY A 164 -6.96 -20.94 2.10
N GLU A 165 -7.57 -19.94 1.47
CA GLU A 165 -8.69 -20.14 0.54
C GLU A 165 -8.24 -20.63 -0.86
N LEU A 166 -7.01 -20.34 -1.27
CA LEU A 166 -6.54 -20.60 -2.62
C LEU A 166 -5.44 -21.67 -2.70
N HIS A 167 -4.63 -21.80 -1.64
CA HIS A 167 -3.46 -22.67 -1.58
C HIS A 167 -2.42 -22.39 -2.68
N ILE A 168 -2.38 -21.17 -3.18
CA ILE A 168 -1.42 -20.68 -4.19
C ILE A 168 -0.42 -19.76 -3.47
N PRO A 169 0.86 -20.15 -3.33
CA PRO A 169 1.85 -19.36 -2.58
C PRO A 169 2.04 -17.93 -3.12
N GLU A 170 1.96 -17.76 -4.43
CA GLU A 170 2.21 -16.50 -5.13
C GLU A 170 1.02 -15.53 -5.11
N CYS A 171 -0.19 -16.00 -4.78
CA CYS A 171 -1.40 -15.18 -4.87
C CYS A 171 -1.44 -13.98 -3.92
N VAL A 172 -0.57 -13.96 -2.91
CA VAL A 172 -0.54 -12.92 -1.88
C VAL A 172 0.84 -12.77 -1.25
N THR A 173 1.25 -11.55 -0.93
CA THR A 173 2.48 -11.27 -0.17
C THR A 173 2.19 -10.80 1.25
N GLY A 174 3.16 -10.93 2.16
CA GLY A 174 3.01 -10.50 3.54
C GLY A 174 2.32 -11.52 4.45
N LYS A 175 2.21 -12.77 4.01
CA LYS A 175 1.80 -13.91 4.84
C LYS A 175 2.71 -14.10 6.05
N PRO A 176 2.25 -14.77 7.12
CA PRO A 176 3.13 -15.25 8.17
C PRO A 176 4.24 -16.18 7.62
N VAL A 177 5.43 -16.12 8.22
CA VAL A 177 6.58 -16.95 7.82
C VAL A 177 6.22 -18.44 7.83
N ALA A 178 5.44 -18.89 8.82
CA ALA A 178 4.99 -20.28 8.95
C ALA A 178 4.17 -20.80 7.76
N VAL A 179 3.60 -19.92 6.93
CA VAL A 179 2.83 -20.28 5.73
C VAL A 179 3.45 -19.71 4.44
N GLY A 180 4.78 -19.60 4.41
CA GLY A 180 5.53 -19.18 3.23
C GLY A 180 5.74 -17.68 3.09
N GLY A 181 5.59 -16.90 4.17
CA GLY A 181 5.96 -15.49 4.21
C GLY A 181 7.48 -15.31 4.29
N VAL A 182 7.97 -14.18 3.77
CA VAL A 182 9.41 -13.85 3.79
C VAL A 182 9.77 -13.22 5.15
N PRO A 183 10.80 -13.72 5.86
CA PRO A 183 11.35 -13.06 7.03
C PRO A 183 11.82 -11.63 6.71
N GLY A 184 11.74 -10.73 7.67
CA GLY A 184 12.15 -9.34 7.46
C GLY A 184 11.04 -8.41 6.93
N ARG A 185 9.89 -8.93 6.52
CA ARG A 185 8.79 -8.11 5.98
C ARG A 185 8.25 -7.10 6.99
N ARG A 186 8.22 -7.46 8.28
CA ARG A 186 7.66 -6.63 9.35
C ARG A 186 8.47 -5.35 9.53
N GLU A 187 9.78 -5.46 9.56
CA GLU A 187 10.73 -4.37 9.78
C GLU A 187 11.16 -3.65 8.49
N ALA A 188 10.94 -4.24 7.32
CA ALA A 188 11.47 -3.75 6.04
C ALA A 188 11.13 -2.28 5.75
N THR A 189 9.90 -1.84 6.04
CA THR A 189 9.50 -0.45 5.80
C THR A 189 10.27 0.51 6.73
N GLY A 190 10.37 0.20 8.01
CA GLY A 190 11.14 0.99 8.97
C GLY A 190 12.63 1.04 8.61
N ARG A 191 13.20 -0.07 8.14
CA ARG A 191 14.58 -0.12 7.64
C ARG A 191 14.76 0.81 6.43
N GLY A 192 13.82 0.78 5.48
CA GLY A 192 13.86 1.65 4.31
C GLY A 192 13.81 3.13 4.68
N VAL A 193 12.95 3.51 5.63
CA VAL A 193 12.87 4.89 6.16
C VAL A 193 14.19 5.29 6.82
N ALA A 194 14.76 4.45 7.68
CA ALA A 194 16.04 4.74 8.34
C ALA A 194 17.19 4.89 7.33
N THR A 195 17.23 4.04 6.30
CA THR A 195 18.22 4.14 5.21
C THR A 195 18.06 5.45 4.43
N ALA A 196 16.83 5.83 4.09
CA ALA A 196 16.55 7.09 3.40
C ALA A 196 16.94 8.31 4.26
N ALA A 197 16.61 8.28 5.57
CA ALA A 197 16.98 9.34 6.51
C ALA A 197 18.52 9.50 6.62
N ARG A 198 19.25 8.39 6.71
CA ARG A 198 20.72 8.42 6.71
C ARG A 198 21.28 9.08 5.45
N LEU A 199 20.80 8.68 4.28
CA LEU A 199 21.24 9.26 3.01
C LEU A 199 20.86 10.74 2.89
N ALA A 200 19.68 11.14 3.41
CA ALA A 200 19.26 12.53 3.44
C ALA A 200 20.16 13.37 4.37
N ALA A 201 20.50 12.86 5.56
CA ALA A 201 21.44 13.54 6.47
C ALA A 201 22.79 13.80 5.80
N GLN A 202 23.37 12.81 5.13
CA GLN A 202 24.62 12.94 4.40
C GLN A 202 24.51 13.97 3.27
N ARG A 203 23.48 13.88 2.42
CA ARG A 203 23.38 14.71 1.21
C ARG A 203 22.90 16.13 1.46
N MET A 204 22.00 16.32 2.42
CA MET A 204 21.34 17.61 2.65
C MET A 204 21.96 18.39 3.82
N LEU A 205 22.48 17.70 4.83
CA LEU A 205 23.04 18.32 6.02
C LEU A 205 24.58 18.18 6.08
N GLY A 206 25.18 17.33 5.24
CA GLY A 206 26.62 17.04 5.29
C GLY A 206 27.04 16.31 6.58
N LYS A 207 26.11 15.60 7.24
CA LYS A 207 26.33 14.94 8.54
C LYS A 207 26.16 13.44 8.43
N GLU A 208 26.93 12.72 9.25
CA GLU A 208 26.62 11.32 9.51
C GLU A 208 25.37 11.21 10.39
N ILE A 209 24.61 10.14 10.22
CA ILE A 209 23.34 9.95 10.97
C ILE A 209 23.57 9.87 12.50
N SER A 210 24.75 9.41 12.93
CA SER A 210 25.16 9.37 14.32
C SER A 210 25.35 10.75 14.98
N GLU A 211 25.51 11.79 14.16
CA GLU A 211 25.61 13.19 14.61
C GLU A 211 24.23 13.88 14.67
N CYS A 212 23.16 13.15 14.32
CA CYS A 212 21.81 13.71 14.20
C CYS A 212 20.94 13.35 15.40
N THR A 213 20.11 14.32 15.81
CA THR A 213 18.95 14.08 16.65
C THR A 213 17.72 13.84 15.78
N VAL A 214 16.85 12.91 16.18
CA VAL A 214 15.69 12.49 15.39
C VAL A 214 14.43 12.53 16.22
N ALA A 215 13.36 13.09 15.66
CA ALA A 215 12.01 13.00 16.19
C ALA A 215 11.12 12.17 15.24
N ILE A 216 10.30 11.28 15.80
CA ILE A 216 9.47 10.35 15.00
C ILE A 216 8.00 10.55 15.38
N GLN A 217 7.23 11.01 14.41
CA GLN A 217 5.77 11.09 14.53
C GLN A 217 5.14 9.80 14.01
N GLY A 218 4.36 9.12 14.86
CA GLY A 218 3.74 7.84 14.57
C GLY A 218 4.61 6.66 15.02
N PHE A 219 4.27 6.07 16.19
CA PHE A 219 5.05 4.97 16.78
C PHE A 219 4.37 3.60 16.61
N GLY A 220 3.78 3.38 15.39
CA GLY A 220 3.29 2.09 14.94
C GLY A 220 4.41 1.19 14.39
N ASN A 221 4.05 0.23 13.55
CA ASN A 221 5.03 -0.71 12.97
C ASN A 221 6.19 -0.01 12.26
N VAL A 222 5.93 1.00 11.43
CA VAL A 222 6.99 1.70 10.69
C VAL A 222 7.85 2.53 11.63
N GLY A 223 7.24 3.39 12.46
CA GLY A 223 7.98 4.30 13.36
C GLY A 223 8.83 3.57 14.39
N SER A 224 8.30 2.51 15.01
CA SER A 224 9.06 1.73 16.00
C SER A 224 10.28 1.04 15.40
N TRP A 225 10.16 0.46 14.19
CA TRP A 225 11.32 -0.10 13.51
C TRP A 225 12.28 0.95 12.99
N THR A 226 11.76 2.11 12.53
CA THR A 226 12.61 3.25 12.13
C THR A 226 13.47 3.72 13.31
N ALA A 227 12.85 3.89 14.49
CA ALA A 227 13.56 4.29 15.71
C ALA A 227 14.70 3.33 16.05
N ARG A 228 14.41 2.02 16.08
CA ARG A 228 15.40 0.98 16.35
C ARG A 228 16.56 0.99 15.37
N PHE A 229 16.27 1.10 14.06
CA PHE A 229 17.34 1.13 13.06
C PHE A 229 18.16 2.42 13.13
N LEU A 230 17.53 3.58 13.34
CA LEU A 230 18.27 4.83 13.51
C LEU A 230 19.13 4.83 14.76
N SER A 231 18.60 4.35 15.89
CA SER A 231 19.36 4.17 17.12
C SER A 231 20.53 3.21 16.94
N SER A 232 20.34 2.07 16.23
CA SER A 232 21.41 1.13 15.92
C SER A 232 22.50 1.70 14.98
N MET A 233 22.17 2.76 14.22
CA MET A 233 23.12 3.51 13.39
C MET A 233 23.77 4.67 14.16
N GLY A 234 23.50 4.82 15.45
CA GLY A 234 24.09 5.84 16.34
C GLY A 234 23.29 7.15 16.41
N ALA A 235 22.17 7.29 15.72
CA ALA A 235 21.36 8.49 15.84
C ALA A 235 20.70 8.60 17.21
N LYS A 236 20.62 9.83 17.74
CA LYS A 236 19.93 10.10 19.00
C LYS A 236 18.44 10.30 18.74
N VAL A 237 17.60 9.33 19.10
CA VAL A 237 16.14 9.46 19.03
C VAL A 237 15.66 10.22 20.25
N VAL A 238 15.29 11.49 20.09
CA VAL A 238 14.93 12.38 21.22
C VAL A 238 13.44 12.52 21.44
N ALA A 239 12.62 12.22 20.43
CA ALA A 239 11.17 12.33 20.56
C ALA A 239 10.46 11.26 19.73
N ILE A 240 9.39 10.72 20.32
CA ILE A 240 8.43 9.84 19.62
C ILE A 240 7.01 10.28 19.98
N SER A 241 6.05 10.07 19.07
CA SER A 241 4.64 10.30 19.36
C SER A 241 3.74 9.31 18.67
N ASP A 242 2.55 9.09 19.24
CA ASP A 242 1.46 8.34 18.64
C ASP A 242 0.12 9.08 18.83
N SER A 243 -1.01 8.40 18.56
CA SER A 243 -2.36 8.99 18.72
C SER A 243 -2.77 9.22 20.19
N LYS A 244 -1.98 8.76 21.17
CA LYS A 244 -2.27 8.89 22.61
C LYS A 244 -1.39 9.92 23.29
N GLY A 245 -0.26 10.27 22.69
CA GLY A 245 0.68 11.24 23.25
C GLY A 245 2.09 11.09 22.70
N GLY A 246 3.06 11.70 23.37
CA GLY A 246 4.46 11.66 22.99
C GLY A 246 5.38 11.54 24.21
N ALA A 247 6.59 11.05 23.95
CA ALA A 247 7.70 11.06 24.89
C ALA A 247 8.84 11.91 24.30
N PHE A 248 9.53 12.63 25.17
CA PHE A 248 10.68 13.45 24.79
C PHE A 248 11.78 13.29 25.85
N ASP A 249 13.00 13.09 25.40
CA ASP A 249 14.21 13.15 26.22
C ASP A 249 15.34 13.72 25.36
N GLY A 250 15.91 14.86 25.78
CA GLY A 250 17.02 15.53 25.07
C GLY A 250 18.31 14.71 25.08
N ASP A 251 18.48 13.80 26.02
CA ASP A 251 19.64 12.91 26.12
C ASP A 251 19.49 11.64 25.27
N GLY A 252 18.29 11.36 24.78
CA GLY A 252 17.94 10.25 23.92
C GLY A 252 17.07 9.21 24.62
N LEU A 253 16.01 8.80 23.93
CA LEU A 253 15.10 7.75 24.39
C LEU A 253 15.72 6.36 24.18
N ASP A 254 15.50 5.46 25.12
CA ASP A 254 15.73 4.02 24.95
C ASP A 254 14.61 3.41 24.08
N VAL A 255 14.94 2.88 22.88
CA VAL A 255 13.97 2.47 21.86
C VAL A 255 14.12 1.02 21.40
#